data_7fdd3dcaf3402d32079a6b45def01cfd
#
_entry.id   7fdd3dcaf3402d32079a6b45def01cfd
#
_cell.length_a   1.000
_cell.length_b   1.000
_cell.length_c   1.000
_cell.angle_alpha   90.00
_cell.angle_beta   90.00
_cell.angle_gamma   90.00
#
_symmetry.space_group_name_H-M   'P 1'
#
loop_
_entity.id
_entity.type
_entity.pdbx_description
1 polymer ?
#
loop_
_entity_poly.entity_id
_entity_poly.type
_entity_poly.pdbx_seq_one_letter_code
_entity_poly.pdbx_strand_id
1 'polypeptide(L)'
;MSRTYGYYIGQTYTLDNIKKKYPNLQNEIFLIKNDFDLKYLKSIKDIEQFFTKNMSKKQWSDLQKMVKDGIKKQLNTNISYEESLEAIQVVKARIKGDIESPVIETLLMFNPNYQKNPIEELNDKFIQTYNSKDNPKAKGVDFSVKVPKSWKSQEANRPNIVRKFTSNNGYIIEDTFIENIMILVYDLPIEVKKL
;
A
#
# COMPACT_ATOMS: atom_id res chain seq x y z
N MET A 1 0.71 8.74 -5.42
CA MET A 1 0.41 9.64 -4.28
C MET A 1 -0.90 10.42 -4.42
N SER A 2 -1.12 11.27 -5.43
CA SER A 2 -2.39 12.03 -5.56
C SER A 2 -3.64 11.13 -5.58
N ARG A 3 -3.57 10.01 -6.30
CA ARG A 3 -4.64 9.00 -6.31
C ARG A 3 -4.87 8.38 -4.93
N THR A 4 -3.80 8.13 -4.18
CA THR A 4 -3.86 7.56 -2.82
C THR A 4 -4.47 8.54 -1.83
N TYR A 5 -4.06 9.82 -1.91
CA TYR A 5 -4.67 10.90 -1.14
C TYR A 5 -6.16 11.03 -1.45
N GLY A 6 -6.52 11.07 -2.74
CA GLY A 6 -7.92 11.14 -3.18
C GLY A 6 -8.76 9.95 -2.70
N TYR A 7 -8.18 8.76 -2.71
CA TYR A 7 -8.83 7.56 -2.19
C TYR A 7 -9.16 7.68 -0.69
N TYR A 8 -8.18 8.08 0.14
CA TYR A 8 -8.40 8.25 1.58
C TYR A 8 -9.52 9.26 1.86
N ILE A 9 -9.45 10.44 1.23
CA ILE A 9 -10.49 11.48 1.38
C ILE A 9 -11.84 10.98 0.89
N GLY A 10 -11.89 10.29 -0.26
CA GLY A 10 -13.13 9.71 -0.81
C GLY A 10 -13.73 8.66 0.10
N GLN A 11 -12.92 7.78 0.67
CA GLN A 11 -13.37 6.75 1.60
C GLN A 11 -13.99 7.36 2.86
N THR A 12 -13.33 8.36 3.44
CA THR A 12 -13.84 9.09 4.61
C THR A 12 -15.17 9.77 4.29
N TYR A 13 -15.25 10.44 3.13
CA TYR A 13 -16.47 11.12 2.69
C TYR A 13 -17.63 10.14 2.46
N THR A 14 -17.36 8.98 1.86
CA THR A 14 -18.39 7.94 1.64
C THR A 14 -18.96 7.45 2.97
N LEU A 15 -18.12 7.13 3.94
CA LEU A 15 -18.57 6.70 5.26
C LEU A 15 -19.37 7.79 5.99
N ASP A 16 -18.97 9.05 5.87
CA ASP A 16 -19.72 10.18 6.46
C ASP A 16 -21.09 10.38 5.80
N ASN A 17 -21.21 10.16 4.50
CA ASN A 17 -22.51 10.22 3.80
C ASN A 17 -23.43 9.06 4.21
N ILE A 18 -22.90 7.83 4.30
CA ILE A 18 -23.66 6.68 4.78
C ILE A 18 -24.18 6.93 6.20
N LYS A 19 -23.30 7.42 7.10
CA LYS A 19 -23.68 7.77 8.47
C LYS A 19 -24.82 8.77 8.54
N LYS A 20 -24.80 9.79 7.67
CA LYS A 20 -25.88 10.80 7.63
C LYS A 20 -27.20 10.22 7.12
N LYS A 21 -27.13 9.35 6.12
CA LYS A 21 -28.32 8.76 5.49
C LYS A 21 -28.93 7.64 6.32
N TYR A 22 -28.09 6.85 7.00
CA TYR A 22 -28.47 5.67 7.77
C TYR A 22 -27.94 5.76 9.21
N PRO A 23 -28.63 6.49 10.12
CA PRO A 23 -28.19 6.68 11.50
C PRO A 23 -28.00 5.39 12.30
N ASN A 24 -28.71 4.32 11.94
CA ASN A 24 -28.56 2.99 12.57
C ASN A 24 -27.18 2.34 12.31
N LEU A 25 -26.46 2.77 11.27
CA LEU A 25 -25.08 2.33 10.97
C LEU A 25 -24.00 3.20 11.65
N GLN A 26 -24.40 4.22 12.41
CA GLN A 26 -23.47 5.21 12.98
C GLN A 26 -22.36 4.58 13.82
N ASN A 27 -22.71 3.62 14.70
CA ASN A 27 -21.73 3.00 15.58
C ASN A 27 -20.72 2.13 14.80
N GLU A 28 -21.21 1.38 13.83
CA GLU A 28 -20.35 0.56 12.96
C GLU A 28 -19.40 1.44 12.13
N ILE A 29 -19.91 2.50 11.55
CA ILE A 29 -19.09 3.46 10.77
C ILE A 29 -18.06 4.15 11.67
N PHE A 30 -18.43 4.51 12.90
CA PHE A 30 -17.48 5.10 13.85
C PHE A 30 -16.29 4.18 14.12
N LEU A 31 -16.56 2.89 14.41
CA LEU A 31 -15.50 1.89 14.63
C LEU A 31 -14.61 1.72 13.39
N ILE A 32 -15.21 1.58 12.22
CA ILE A 32 -14.46 1.40 10.98
C ILE A 32 -13.60 2.61 10.63
N LYS A 33 -14.13 3.83 10.83
CA LYS A 33 -13.34 5.06 10.63
C LYS A 33 -12.14 5.10 11.58
N ASN A 34 -12.34 4.76 12.84
CA ASN A 34 -11.25 4.69 13.80
C ASN A 34 -10.19 3.67 13.38
N ASP A 35 -10.59 2.46 12.98
CA ASP A 35 -9.66 1.44 12.50
C ASP A 35 -8.91 1.89 11.24
N PHE A 36 -9.62 2.54 10.31
CA PHE A 36 -9.04 3.08 9.08
C PHE A 36 -8.02 4.19 9.38
N ASP A 37 -8.37 5.10 10.28
CA ASP A 37 -7.50 6.21 10.68
C ASP A 37 -6.30 5.71 11.50
N LEU A 38 -6.50 4.79 12.43
CA LEU A 38 -5.40 4.17 13.19
C LEU A 38 -4.36 3.54 12.26
N LYS A 39 -4.82 2.94 11.17
CA LYS A 39 -3.95 2.26 10.22
C LYS A 39 -3.28 3.20 9.21
N TYR A 40 -4.00 4.17 8.69
CA TYR A 40 -3.57 4.94 7.52
C TYR A 40 -3.38 6.44 7.74
N LEU A 41 -3.86 7.03 8.84
CA LEU A 41 -3.76 8.48 9.06
C LEU A 41 -2.32 8.98 9.11
N LYS A 42 -1.40 8.21 9.68
CA LYS A 42 0.03 8.56 9.70
C LYS A 42 0.61 8.61 8.28
N SER A 43 0.28 7.61 7.46
CA SER A 43 0.69 7.55 6.05
C SER A 43 0.15 8.73 5.24
N ILE A 44 -1.09 9.13 5.49
CA ILE A 44 -1.70 10.30 4.83
C ILE A 44 -1.01 11.59 5.25
N LYS A 45 -0.68 11.76 6.52
CA LYS A 45 0.08 12.92 6.99
C LYS A 45 1.46 13.02 6.34
N ASP A 46 2.15 11.90 6.17
CA ASP A 46 3.44 11.85 5.47
C ASP A 46 3.29 12.17 3.98
N ILE A 47 2.23 11.68 3.32
CA ILE A 47 1.90 12.06 1.95
C ILE A 47 1.61 13.56 1.83
N GLU A 48 0.86 14.13 2.77
CA GLU A 48 0.58 15.58 2.81
C GLU A 48 1.85 16.39 3.03
N GLN A 49 2.73 15.96 3.93
CA GLN A 49 4.04 16.59 4.13
C GLN A 49 4.90 16.52 2.86
N PHE A 50 4.91 15.38 2.19
CA PHE A 50 5.59 15.24 0.90
C PHE A 50 5.07 16.25 -0.13
N PHE A 51 3.76 16.40 -0.27
CA PHE A 51 3.19 17.39 -1.19
C PHE A 51 3.52 18.82 -0.79
N THR A 52 3.40 19.17 0.48
CA THR A 52 3.70 20.53 0.96
C THR A 52 5.18 20.89 0.82
N LYS A 53 6.08 19.90 0.89
CA LYS A 53 7.53 20.10 0.67
C LYS A 53 7.88 20.26 -0.81
N ASN A 54 7.18 19.55 -1.70
CA ASN A 54 7.55 19.45 -3.12
C ASN A 54 6.64 20.26 -4.07
N MET A 55 5.62 20.94 -3.56
CA MET A 55 4.68 21.77 -4.31
C MET A 55 4.58 23.17 -3.72
N SER A 56 4.27 24.16 -4.57
CA SER A 56 3.88 25.48 -4.07
C SER A 56 2.53 25.40 -3.33
N LYS A 57 2.28 26.36 -2.42
CA LYS A 57 1.00 26.46 -1.70
C LYS A 57 -0.21 26.47 -2.66
N LYS A 58 -0.08 27.14 -3.80
CA LYS A 58 -1.13 27.18 -4.82
C LYS A 58 -1.39 25.80 -5.44
N GLN A 59 -0.34 25.12 -5.89
CA GLN A 59 -0.46 23.77 -6.48
C GLN A 59 -1.09 22.77 -5.51
N TRP A 60 -0.70 22.82 -4.23
CA TRP A 60 -1.29 21.98 -3.21
C TRP A 60 -2.78 22.29 -2.98
N SER A 61 -3.15 23.57 -2.88
CA SER A 61 -4.55 23.99 -2.77
C SER A 61 -5.39 23.56 -3.97
N ASP A 62 -4.85 23.71 -5.19
CA ASP A 62 -5.53 23.31 -6.42
C ASP A 62 -5.75 21.79 -6.48
N LEU A 63 -4.75 20.99 -6.05
CA LEU A 63 -4.87 19.54 -5.94
C LEU A 63 -5.96 19.14 -4.93
N GLN A 64 -5.97 19.75 -3.75
CA GLN A 64 -7.00 19.48 -2.74
C GLN A 64 -8.41 19.81 -3.25
N LYS A 65 -8.56 20.92 -3.94
CA LYS A 65 -9.83 21.32 -4.56
C LYS A 65 -10.26 20.33 -5.63
N MET A 66 -9.34 19.96 -6.55
CA MET A 66 -9.62 18.99 -7.60
C MET A 66 -10.07 17.63 -7.03
N VAL A 67 -9.40 17.15 -5.97
CA VAL A 67 -9.79 15.91 -5.29
C VAL A 67 -11.19 16.02 -4.68
N LYS A 68 -11.48 17.08 -3.94
CA LYS A 68 -12.79 17.29 -3.32
C LYS A 68 -13.91 17.40 -4.36
N ASP A 69 -13.69 18.15 -5.44
CA ASP A 69 -14.67 18.33 -6.49
C ASP A 69 -14.89 17.03 -7.29
N GLY A 70 -13.82 16.26 -7.54
CA GLY A 70 -13.91 14.93 -8.15
C GLY A 70 -14.73 13.95 -7.31
N ILE A 71 -14.51 13.92 -6.01
CA ILE A 71 -15.24 13.08 -5.06
C ILE A 71 -16.74 13.45 -5.08
N LYS A 72 -17.07 14.74 -4.97
CA LYS A 72 -18.47 15.19 -5.00
C LYS A 72 -19.20 14.83 -6.29
N LYS A 73 -18.50 14.83 -7.44
CA LYS A 73 -19.07 14.43 -8.73
C LYS A 73 -19.28 12.93 -8.87
N GLN A 74 -18.39 12.12 -8.29
CA GLN A 74 -18.41 10.66 -8.44
C GLN A 74 -19.31 9.98 -7.41
N LEU A 75 -19.47 10.57 -6.23
CA LEU A 75 -20.27 9.97 -5.17
C LEU A 75 -21.75 10.20 -5.42
N ASN A 76 -22.41 9.11 -5.75
CA ASN A 76 -23.87 9.06 -5.78
C ASN A 76 -24.41 9.28 -4.35
N THR A 77 -25.10 10.40 -4.15
CA THR A 77 -25.75 10.71 -2.86
C THR A 77 -26.94 9.79 -2.57
N ASN A 78 -27.37 9.00 -3.57
CA ASN A 78 -28.52 8.10 -3.49
C ASN A 78 -28.16 6.64 -3.24
N ILE A 79 -27.01 6.39 -2.61
CA ILE A 79 -26.60 5.04 -2.22
C ILE A 79 -27.71 4.32 -1.43
N SER A 80 -28.08 3.10 -1.81
CA SER A 80 -29.06 2.27 -1.10
C SER A 80 -28.52 1.76 0.23
N TYR A 81 -29.37 1.15 1.05
CA TYR A 81 -28.93 0.56 2.31
C TYR A 81 -27.99 -0.64 2.06
N GLU A 82 -28.32 -1.48 1.09
CA GLU A 82 -27.53 -2.64 0.68
C GLU A 82 -26.16 -2.21 0.16
N GLU A 83 -26.10 -1.25 -0.75
CA GLU A 83 -24.83 -0.69 -1.26
C GLU A 83 -24.00 -0.07 -0.13
N SER A 84 -24.66 0.50 0.89
CA SER A 84 -23.98 1.04 2.07
C SER A 84 -23.32 -0.04 2.91
N LEU A 85 -23.99 -1.19 3.10
CA LEU A 85 -23.42 -2.34 3.78
C LEU A 85 -22.25 -2.93 2.99
N GLU A 86 -22.38 -3.05 1.67
CA GLU A 86 -21.27 -3.51 0.81
C GLU A 86 -20.06 -2.57 0.89
N ALA A 87 -20.28 -1.25 0.82
CA ALA A 87 -19.21 -0.27 0.95
C ALA A 87 -18.48 -0.41 2.29
N ILE A 88 -19.21 -0.62 3.38
CA ILE A 88 -18.67 -0.86 4.72
C ILE A 88 -17.81 -2.14 4.74
N GLN A 89 -18.28 -3.24 4.15
CA GLN A 89 -17.51 -4.49 4.10
C GLN A 89 -16.24 -4.35 3.26
N VAL A 90 -16.30 -3.62 2.15
CA VAL A 90 -15.12 -3.32 1.32
C VAL A 90 -14.07 -2.53 2.12
N VAL A 91 -14.47 -1.54 2.93
CA VAL A 91 -13.54 -0.82 3.79
C VAL A 91 -12.90 -1.74 4.83
N LYS A 92 -13.69 -2.60 5.48
CA LYS A 92 -13.19 -3.60 6.45
C LYS A 92 -12.17 -4.54 5.81
N ALA A 93 -12.47 -5.07 4.63
CA ALA A 93 -11.56 -5.97 3.91
C ALA A 93 -10.23 -5.28 3.53
N ARG A 94 -10.28 -4.00 3.15
CA ARG A 94 -9.08 -3.21 2.87
C ARG A 94 -8.24 -2.95 4.12
N ILE A 95 -8.86 -2.65 5.26
CA ILE A 95 -8.18 -2.49 6.55
C ILE A 95 -7.43 -3.77 6.94
N LYS A 96 -8.05 -4.94 6.68
CA LYS A 96 -7.45 -6.25 6.95
C LYS A 96 -6.38 -6.66 5.95
N GLY A 97 -6.32 -6.02 4.78
CA GLY A 97 -5.43 -6.40 3.70
C GLY A 97 -5.96 -7.52 2.79
N ASP A 98 -7.25 -7.89 2.94
CA ASP A 98 -7.90 -8.95 2.16
C ASP A 98 -8.15 -8.55 0.70
N ILE A 99 -8.13 -7.25 0.40
CA ILE A 99 -8.28 -6.71 -0.96
C ILE A 99 -6.97 -6.11 -1.43
N GLU A 100 -6.44 -6.63 -2.53
CA GLU A 100 -5.27 -6.06 -3.19
C GLU A 100 -5.60 -4.71 -3.84
N SER A 101 -4.74 -3.72 -3.63
CA SER A 101 -4.89 -2.39 -4.19
C SER A 101 -3.57 -1.63 -4.21
N PRO A 102 -3.15 -1.09 -5.36
CA PRO A 102 -1.96 -0.24 -5.45
C PRO A 102 -2.03 1.01 -4.54
N VAL A 103 -3.25 1.40 -4.16
CA VAL A 103 -3.48 2.50 -3.22
C VAL A 103 -3.06 2.10 -1.81
N ILE A 104 -3.40 0.88 -1.40
CA ILE A 104 -2.99 0.33 -0.10
C ILE A 104 -1.47 0.18 -0.04
N GLU A 105 -0.84 -0.35 -1.07
CA GLU A 105 0.61 -0.45 -1.15
C GLU A 105 1.30 0.92 -0.95
N THR A 106 0.76 1.97 -1.58
CA THR A 106 1.26 3.33 -1.37
C THR A 106 1.05 3.81 0.07
N LEU A 107 -0.09 3.52 0.69
CA LEU A 107 -0.33 3.87 2.10
C LEU A 107 0.63 3.15 3.04
N LEU A 108 0.91 1.88 2.80
CA LEU A 108 1.87 1.09 3.58
C LEU A 108 3.29 1.66 3.43
N MET A 109 3.70 1.99 2.21
CA MET A 109 5.00 2.58 1.90
C MET A 109 5.24 3.91 2.66
N PHE A 110 4.21 4.74 2.81
CA PHE A 110 4.28 5.99 3.58
C PHE A 110 3.96 5.83 5.06
N ASN A 111 3.84 4.60 5.58
CA ASN A 111 3.66 4.39 7.01
C ASN A 111 5.01 4.55 7.75
N PRO A 112 5.16 5.55 8.63
CA PRO A 112 6.43 5.83 9.28
C PRO A 112 6.91 4.69 10.19
N ASN A 113 6.01 3.84 10.70
CA ASN A 113 6.39 2.68 11.48
C ASN A 113 7.06 1.63 10.60
N TYR A 114 6.50 1.36 9.40
CA TYR A 114 7.04 0.38 8.45
C TYR A 114 8.32 0.87 7.77
N GLN A 115 8.45 2.20 7.57
CA GLN A 115 9.71 2.79 7.09
C GLN A 115 10.86 2.61 8.10
N LYS A 116 10.57 2.70 9.40
CA LYS A 116 11.57 2.50 10.47
C LYS A 116 11.85 1.02 10.74
N ASN A 117 10.84 0.18 10.64
CA ASN A 117 10.91 -1.23 10.95
C ASN A 117 10.03 -2.06 9.98
N PRO A 118 10.54 -2.44 8.81
CA PRO A 118 9.77 -3.16 7.79
C PRO A 118 9.18 -4.49 8.26
N ILE A 119 9.73 -5.11 9.31
CA ILE A 119 9.21 -6.36 9.88
C ILE A 119 7.79 -6.19 10.45
N GLU A 120 7.45 -4.98 10.91
CA GLU A 120 6.11 -4.71 11.44
C GLU A 120 5.03 -4.82 10.35
N GLU A 121 5.37 -4.52 9.11
CA GLU A 121 4.45 -4.71 7.98
C GLU A 121 4.12 -6.20 7.77
N LEU A 122 5.12 -7.08 7.94
CA LEU A 122 4.93 -8.53 7.89
C LEU A 122 4.11 -9.03 9.09
N ASN A 123 4.37 -8.52 10.30
CA ASN A 123 3.62 -8.85 11.51
C ASN A 123 2.14 -8.46 11.36
N ASP A 124 1.86 -7.34 10.72
CA ASP A 124 0.50 -6.85 10.41
C ASP A 124 -0.14 -7.58 9.21
N LYS A 125 0.51 -8.64 8.70
CA LYS A 125 0.06 -9.50 7.61
C LYS A 125 -0.04 -8.82 6.24
N PHE A 126 0.59 -7.67 6.05
CA PHE A 126 0.75 -7.07 4.74
C PHE A 126 1.96 -7.70 4.03
N ILE A 127 1.71 -8.80 3.37
CA ILE A 127 2.72 -9.67 2.78
C ILE A 127 2.48 -9.78 1.29
N GLN A 128 3.56 -9.68 0.51
CA GLN A 128 3.61 -10.23 -0.83
C GLN A 128 4.49 -11.48 -0.82
N THR A 129 4.10 -12.49 -1.57
CA THR A 129 4.83 -13.74 -1.70
C THR A 129 5.37 -13.86 -3.12
N TYR A 130 6.67 -14.10 -3.23
CA TYR A 130 7.33 -14.42 -4.48
C TYR A 130 7.64 -15.92 -4.52
N ASN A 131 7.33 -16.57 -5.64
CA ASN A 131 7.72 -17.94 -5.94
C ASN A 131 8.72 -17.94 -7.08
N SER A 132 9.78 -18.75 -6.97
CA SER A 132 10.79 -18.91 -8.01
C SER A 132 10.40 -19.87 -9.12
N LYS A 133 9.26 -20.58 -8.96
CA LYS A 133 8.78 -21.56 -9.94
C LYS A 133 8.75 -20.92 -11.33
N ASP A 134 9.24 -21.64 -12.31
CA ASP A 134 9.32 -21.22 -13.71
C ASP A 134 10.26 -20.01 -13.99
N ASN A 135 11.01 -19.53 -13.00
CA ASN A 135 12.02 -18.49 -13.23
C ASN A 135 13.34 -19.13 -13.68
N PRO A 136 13.81 -18.90 -14.92
CA PRO A 136 15.01 -19.53 -15.45
C PRO A 136 16.28 -19.19 -14.66
N LYS A 137 16.33 -18.02 -14.00
CA LYS A 137 17.44 -17.60 -13.17
C LYS A 137 17.53 -18.37 -11.84
N ALA A 138 16.45 -19.04 -11.44
CA ALA A 138 16.43 -19.91 -10.27
C ALA A 138 17.08 -21.27 -10.53
N LYS A 139 17.41 -21.61 -11.79
CA LYS A 139 18.15 -22.82 -12.17
C LYS A 139 17.53 -24.12 -11.63
N GLY A 140 16.21 -24.18 -11.59
CA GLY A 140 15.46 -25.34 -11.07
C GLY A 140 15.35 -25.41 -9.55
N VAL A 141 15.80 -24.36 -8.83
CA VAL A 141 15.60 -24.28 -7.38
C VAL A 141 14.24 -23.65 -7.09
N ASP A 142 13.34 -24.41 -6.48
CA ASP A 142 12.03 -23.92 -6.05
C ASP A 142 12.11 -23.39 -4.62
N PHE A 143 11.75 -22.12 -4.47
CA PHE A 143 11.63 -21.46 -3.16
C PHE A 143 10.51 -20.42 -3.17
N SER A 144 10.07 -20.08 -1.98
CA SER A 144 9.11 -19.01 -1.74
C SER A 144 9.68 -18.02 -0.72
N VAL A 145 9.51 -16.72 -1.00
CA VAL A 145 9.97 -15.64 -0.10
C VAL A 145 8.81 -14.70 0.19
N LYS A 146 8.64 -14.40 1.47
CA LYS A 146 7.66 -13.41 1.95
C LYS A 146 8.39 -12.11 2.24
N VAL A 147 7.91 -11.02 1.64
CA VAL A 147 8.46 -9.67 1.84
C VAL A 147 7.32 -8.69 2.10
N PRO A 148 7.62 -7.49 2.66
CA PRO A 148 6.62 -6.46 2.86
C PRO A 148 5.84 -6.15 1.57
N LYS A 149 4.53 -5.97 1.67
CA LYS A 149 3.65 -5.72 0.52
C LYS A 149 3.95 -4.37 -0.15
N SER A 150 4.43 -3.38 0.62
CA SER A 150 4.83 -2.07 0.11
C SER A 150 6.11 -2.10 -0.74
N TRP A 151 6.91 -3.18 -0.65
CA TRP A 151 8.18 -3.27 -1.35
C TRP A 151 7.97 -3.56 -2.84
N LYS A 152 8.74 -2.88 -3.67
CA LYS A 152 8.71 -3.08 -5.11
C LYS A 152 9.49 -4.31 -5.51
N SER A 153 8.80 -5.25 -6.16
CA SER A 153 9.40 -6.42 -6.80
C SER A 153 9.95 -6.05 -8.18
N GLN A 154 11.21 -6.37 -8.44
CA GLN A 154 11.93 -6.00 -9.68
C GLN A 154 12.72 -7.19 -10.23
N GLU A 155 12.78 -7.29 -11.54
CA GLU A 155 13.77 -8.11 -12.20
C GLU A 155 15.13 -7.39 -12.18
N ALA A 156 16.21 -8.17 -12.08
CA ALA A 156 17.55 -7.63 -12.18
C ALA A 156 18.22 -8.08 -13.48
N ASN A 157 19.04 -7.21 -14.05
CA ASN A 157 19.72 -7.49 -15.32
C ASN A 157 20.84 -8.53 -15.19
N ARG A 158 21.29 -8.86 -13.96
CA ARG A 158 22.36 -9.87 -13.75
C ARG A 158 21.78 -11.28 -13.83
N PRO A 159 22.48 -12.23 -14.48
CA PRO A 159 21.95 -13.57 -14.75
C PRO A 159 21.74 -14.42 -13.49
N ASN A 160 22.46 -14.14 -12.40
CA ASN A 160 22.39 -14.87 -11.13
C ASN A 160 21.45 -14.24 -10.10
N ILE A 161 20.85 -13.08 -10.40
CA ILE A 161 19.87 -12.46 -9.51
C ILE A 161 18.46 -12.86 -9.97
N VAL A 162 17.82 -13.70 -9.19
CA VAL A 162 16.47 -14.22 -9.46
C VAL A 162 15.43 -13.13 -9.29
N ARG A 163 15.54 -12.37 -8.18
CA ARG A 163 14.60 -11.28 -7.87
C ARG A 163 15.25 -10.26 -6.93
N LYS A 164 14.82 -9.00 -7.07
CA LYS A 164 15.16 -7.91 -6.17
C LYS A 164 13.89 -7.26 -5.62
N PHE A 165 13.90 -6.94 -4.33
CA PHE A 165 12.84 -6.17 -3.66
C PHE A 165 13.44 -4.93 -3.03
N THR A 166 12.76 -3.79 -3.15
CA THR A 166 13.22 -2.51 -2.58
C THR A 166 12.11 -1.84 -1.80
N SER A 167 12.44 -1.29 -0.65
CA SER A 167 11.48 -0.62 0.25
C SER A 167 10.90 0.67 -0.33
N ASN A 168 11.63 1.29 -1.25
CA ASN A 168 11.21 2.54 -1.87
C ASN A 168 10.69 2.25 -3.28
N ASN A 169 9.41 2.44 -3.50
CA ASN A 169 8.72 2.20 -4.78
C ASN A 169 9.13 3.20 -5.89
N GLY A 170 10.41 3.62 -5.92
CA GLY A 170 10.96 4.58 -6.87
C GLY A 170 10.81 6.04 -6.44
N TYR A 171 10.30 6.30 -5.25
CA TYR A 171 10.37 7.62 -4.63
C TYR A 171 11.73 7.77 -3.97
N ILE A 172 12.64 8.46 -4.66
CA ILE A 172 13.94 8.84 -4.09
C ILE A 172 13.65 9.97 -3.10
N ILE A 173 13.69 9.63 -1.81
CA ILE A 173 13.85 10.62 -0.76
C ILE A 173 15.37 10.81 -0.70
N GLU A 174 15.85 12.00 -1.11
CA GLU A 174 17.27 12.32 -1.06
C GLU A 174 17.84 12.00 0.33
N ASP A 175 19.00 11.36 0.38
CA ASP A 175 19.75 10.97 1.58
C ASP A 175 19.13 9.86 2.46
N THR A 176 18.19 9.07 1.97
CA THR A 176 17.71 7.89 2.70
C THR A 176 18.28 6.59 2.13
N PHE A 177 18.73 5.71 3.04
CA PHE A 177 19.08 4.34 2.68
C PHE A 177 17.83 3.60 2.20
N ILE A 178 17.93 2.94 1.05
CA ILE A 178 16.85 2.11 0.51
C ILE A 178 17.18 0.66 0.88
N GLU A 179 16.42 0.09 1.81
CA GLU A 179 16.52 -1.32 2.14
C GLU A 179 16.18 -2.14 0.91
N ASN A 180 16.94 -3.22 0.73
CA ASN A 180 16.68 -4.12 -0.37
C ASN A 180 17.01 -5.57 0.00
N ILE A 181 16.29 -6.49 -0.63
CA ILE A 181 16.55 -7.92 -0.60
C ILE A 181 16.84 -8.35 -2.03
N MET A 182 18.01 -9.00 -2.24
CA MET A 182 18.34 -9.64 -3.51
C MET A 182 18.47 -11.14 -3.30
N ILE A 183 17.80 -11.90 -4.15
CA ILE A 183 17.86 -13.36 -4.13
C ILE A 183 18.75 -13.79 -5.28
N LEU A 184 19.82 -14.51 -4.94
CA LEU A 184 20.83 -14.97 -5.88
C LEU A 184 20.89 -16.51 -5.87
N VAL A 185 21.04 -17.09 -7.05
CA VAL A 185 21.28 -18.53 -7.22
C VAL A 185 22.56 -18.72 -7.99
N TYR A 186 23.48 -19.49 -7.42
CA TYR A 186 24.78 -19.81 -8.02
C TYR A 186 24.91 -21.31 -8.23
N ASP A 187 25.65 -21.70 -9.28
CA ASP A 187 26.16 -23.07 -9.41
C ASP A 187 27.31 -23.24 -8.44
N LEU A 188 27.27 -24.33 -7.68
CA LEU A 188 28.44 -24.70 -6.84
C LEU A 188 29.57 -25.23 -7.73
N PRO A 189 30.83 -24.91 -7.44
CA PRO A 189 31.98 -25.55 -8.06
C PRO A 189 31.90 -27.09 -7.96
N ILE A 190 32.37 -27.78 -8.99
CA ILE A 190 32.27 -29.25 -9.07
C ILE A 190 32.92 -29.94 -7.88
N GLU A 191 33.97 -29.35 -7.32
CA GLU A 191 34.71 -29.85 -6.14
C GLU A 191 33.86 -29.90 -4.86
N VAL A 192 32.85 -29.04 -4.74
CA VAL A 192 31.93 -28.99 -3.57
C VAL A 192 30.78 -30.00 -3.73
N LYS A 193 30.54 -30.52 -4.95
CA LYS A 193 29.47 -31.50 -5.23
C LYS A 193 29.82 -32.92 -4.77
N LYS A 194 31.03 -33.18 -4.27
CA LYS A 194 31.49 -34.51 -3.86
C LYS A 194 31.53 -34.72 -2.35
N LEU A 195 31.03 -33.78 -1.56
CA LEU A 195 30.81 -33.91 -0.12
C LEU A 195 29.37 -34.33 0.14
#